data_93ba2a2e151d90ceffa2a75e5eeefaac
#
_entry.id   93ba2a2e151d90ceffa2a75e5eeefaac
#
_cell.length_a   1.000
_cell.length_b   1.000
_cell.length_c   1.000
_cell.angle_alpha   90.00
_cell.angle_beta   90.00
_cell.angle_gamma   90.00
#
_symmetry.space_group_name_H-M   'P 1'
#
loop_
_entity.id
_entity.type
_entity.pdbx_description
1 polymer ?
#
loop_
_entity_poly.entity_id
_entity_poly.type
_entity_poly.pdbx_seq_one_letter_code
_entity_poly.pdbx_strand_id
1 'polypeptide(L)'
;MDKSPIVWRELVDQGGQGSLIGGADDFQEYVAAYYNVYSSLTTEVMLEIAEDNTRFKQAEVAEKIEAVVQRVTPSKIVVVGACSKAATYLLPYLATHGIFDPKERVALHLYDDPEQVEVLRSIEEDLQDLAAPMLAEIKVVTELADSLSDAKQIIFLNVVPRLQIGCEEVSTSHTKTTTTTPDLRKFEAREVWLQRRYAFFKAIGLLIKTHCPSSVRILVTGNPGLDADSINSPSPVNFDVAVLHQVTAPQIPPKQIAGLVGSIEQRIKATLATNLRVSSHDITDVVVWGNIGGKTFIDLSRSRVYRRRASDVGIVAGSWFSIPTLEAARDLDWFNNEMQVEVFKKRTKAITDYIGLSHAQAVIRLLNGWWNGMVDDKERIHSLVVASEDWYGVPRGIVFSFPVTRCPKSCWSVVEDMEVSTNAMTEIEACIKNVLEDWAVIDPEPLRNYMGGRKDISKPEDFIEMESEE
;
A
#
# COMPACT_ATOMS: atom_id res chain seq x y z
N MET A 1 26.79 44.05 15.47
CA MET A 1 25.43 44.66 15.62
C MET A 1 24.54 43.65 16.30
N ASP A 2 24.71 43.51 17.61
CA ASP A 2 24.09 42.42 18.36
C ASP A 2 22.90 42.88 19.24
N LYS A 3 22.28 44.01 18.91
CA LYS A 3 21.14 44.53 19.64
C LYS A 3 19.93 44.69 18.72
N SER A 4 19.00 43.81 18.81
CA SER A 4 17.66 43.88 18.23
C SER A 4 16.66 44.13 19.37
N PRO A 5 15.61 44.93 19.20
CA PRO A 5 15.17 45.58 17.97
C PRO A 5 15.94 46.86 17.65
N ILE A 6 15.90 47.30 16.40
CA ILE A 6 16.30 48.62 15.96
C ILE A 6 15.03 49.44 15.78
N VAL A 7 14.97 50.61 16.48
CA VAL A 7 13.80 51.47 16.47
C VAL A 7 14.16 52.81 15.85
N TRP A 8 13.37 53.27 14.91
CA TRP A 8 13.53 54.57 14.31
C TRP A 8 12.20 55.34 14.29
N ARG A 9 12.27 56.64 14.26
CA ARG A 9 11.12 57.53 14.10
C ARG A 9 11.04 58.00 12.66
N GLU A 10 9.95 57.70 12.00
CA GLU A 10 9.64 58.26 10.68
C GLU A 10 8.98 59.62 10.81
N LEU A 11 9.51 60.61 10.12
CA LEU A 11 8.96 61.97 10.04
C LEU A 11 8.24 62.16 8.71
N VAL A 12 7.29 61.28 8.40
CA VAL A 12 6.59 61.21 7.12
C VAL A 12 5.83 62.51 6.82
N ASP A 13 5.22 63.12 7.83
CA ASP A 13 4.39 64.33 7.68
C ASP A 13 5.22 65.60 7.39
N GLN A 14 6.52 65.55 7.54
CA GLN A 14 7.43 66.70 7.31
C GLN A 14 8.39 66.47 6.17
N GLY A 15 8.24 65.42 5.38
CA GLY A 15 9.13 65.09 4.26
C GLY A 15 10.59 64.82 4.70
N GLY A 16 10.80 64.57 5.99
CA GLY A 16 12.11 64.40 6.58
C GLY A 16 12.61 62.94 6.57
N GLN A 17 13.92 62.85 6.65
CA GLN A 17 14.58 61.56 6.86
C GLN A 17 14.26 61.08 8.29
N GLY A 18 13.95 59.77 8.42
CA GLY A 18 13.73 59.18 9.71
C GLY A 18 14.92 59.28 10.64
N SER A 19 14.71 59.47 11.93
CA SER A 19 15.78 59.50 12.92
C SER A 19 15.87 58.15 13.65
N LEU A 20 17.08 57.60 13.73
CA LEU A 20 17.33 56.37 14.49
C LEU A 20 17.26 56.71 16.00
N ILE A 21 16.42 55.98 16.70
CA ILE A 21 16.29 56.07 18.18
C ILE A 21 17.35 55.16 18.81
N GLY A 22 17.51 53.94 18.30
CA GLY A 22 18.48 52.98 18.78
C GLY A 22 17.89 51.62 19.10
N GLY A 23 18.32 50.97 20.14
CA GLY A 23 17.82 49.68 20.61
C GLY A 23 16.60 49.79 21.52
N ALA A 24 16.27 48.70 22.22
CA ALA A 24 15.16 48.67 23.16
C ALA A 24 15.31 49.62 24.34
N ASP A 25 16.53 49.72 24.87
CA ASP A 25 16.84 50.60 25.99
C ASP A 25 16.71 52.08 25.57
N ASP A 26 17.33 52.43 24.42
CA ASP A 26 17.25 53.77 23.86
C ASP A 26 15.82 54.20 23.56
N PHE A 27 14.98 53.25 23.11
CA PHE A 27 13.55 53.50 22.87
C PHE A 27 12.78 53.71 24.19
N GLN A 28 13.07 52.96 25.25
CA GLN A 28 12.45 53.16 26.56
C GLN A 28 12.82 54.51 27.17
N GLU A 29 14.09 54.91 27.08
CA GLU A 29 14.56 56.25 27.50
C GLU A 29 13.86 57.35 26.71
N TYR A 30 13.77 57.18 25.38
CA TYR A 30 13.06 58.13 24.52
C TYR A 30 11.58 58.27 24.87
N VAL A 31 10.89 57.14 25.11
CA VAL A 31 9.47 57.15 25.47
C VAL A 31 9.26 57.74 26.87
N ALA A 32 10.13 57.42 27.81
CA ALA A 32 10.09 58.03 29.16
C ALA A 32 10.30 59.55 29.13
N ALA A 33 11.32 60.01 28.38
CA ALA A 33 11.68 61.44 28.30
C ALA A 33 10.67 62.29 27.52
N TYR A 34 10.11 61.73 26.42
CA TYR A 34 9.25 62.50 25.50
C TYR A 34 7.73 62.36 25.82
N TYR A 35 7.32 61.17 26.24
CA TYR A 35 5.90 60.87 26.51
C TYR A 35 5.56 60.64 27.98
N ASN A 36 6.56 60.67 28.87
CA ASN A 36 6.43 60.40 30.30
C ASN A 36 5.77 59.02 30.57
N VAL A 37 6.08 58.04 29.73
CA VAL A 37 5.57 56.65 29.82
C VAL A 37 6.75 55.76 30.25
N TYR A 38 6.56 55.01 31.32
CA TYR A 38 7.53 54.06 31.84
C TYR A 38 7.10 52.65 31.66
N SER A 39 8.05 51.76 31.35
CA SER A 39 7.75 50.33 31.26
C SER A 39 7.37 49.77 32.66
N SER A 40 6.29 49.00 32.68
CA SER A 40 5.89 48.29 33.90
C SER A 40 6.61 46.95 34.08
N LEU A 41 7.42 46.55 33.10
CA LEU A 41 8.15 45.30 33.13
C LEU A 41 9.47 45.48 33.87
N THR A 42 9.76 44.59 34.80
CA THR A 42 11.07 44.54 35.46
C THR A 42 12.11 43.98 34.50
N THR A 43 13.38 44.31 34.72
CA THR A 43 14.50 43.82 33.92
C THR A 43 14.55 42.30 33.89
N GLU A 44 14.19 41.65 34.98
CA GLU A 44 14.14 40.19 35.10
C GLU A 44 13.10 39.59 34.14
N VAL A 45 11.87 40.14 34.13
CA VAL A 45 10.80 39.72 33.26
C VAL A 45 11.13 39.95 31.78
N MET A 46 11.81 41.06 31.47
CA MET A 46 12.27 41.33 30.10
C MET A 46 13.32 40.32 29.63
N LEU A 47 14.24 39.92 30.53
CA LEU A 47 15.24 38.90 30.22
C LEU A 47 14.58 37.51 30.01
N GLU A 48 13.62 37.16 30.83
CA GLU A 48 12.85 35.89 30.68
C GLU A 48 12.11 35.86 29.33
N ILE A 49 11.42 36.92 28.95
CA ILE A 49 10.77 37.05 27.65
C ILE A 49 11.79 36.95 26.50
N ALA A 50 12.97 37.57 26.65
CA ALA A 50 14.01 37.50 25.64
C ALA A 50 14.59 36.08 25.48
N GLU A 51 14.75 35.34 26.60
CA GLU A 51 15.19 33.95 26.55
C GLU A 51 14.15 33.06 25.91
N ASP A 52 12.86 33.21 26.24
CA ASP A 52 11.77 32.45 25.64
C ASP A 52 11.66 32.72 24.14
N ASN A 53 11.73 34.00 23.72
CA ASN A 53 11.72 34.37 22.31
C ASN A 53 12.94 33.76 21.55
N THR A 54 14.08 33.69 22.23
CA THR A 54 15.28 33.06 21.64
C THR A 54 15.09 31.56 21.46
N ARG A 55 14.50 30.88 22.46
CA ARG A 55 14.15 29.45 22.35
C ARG A 55 13.17 29.19 21.21
N PHE A 56 12.08 29.99 21.14
CA PHE A 56 11.09 29.87 20.06
C PHE A 56 11.71 30.08 18.68
N LYS A 57 12.57 31.10 18.56
CA LYS A 57 13.25 31.37 17.29
C LYS A 57 14.25 30.27 16.90
N GLN A 58 14.97 29.71 17.86
CA GLN A 58 15.83 28.55 17.62
C GLN A 58 15.05 27.34 17.19
N ALA A 59 13.90 27.05 17.81
CA ALA A 59 13.02 25.97 17.42
C ALA A 59 12.45 26.17 16.00
N GLU A 60 11.98 27.37 15.67
CA GLU A 60 11.49 27.73 14.33
C GLU A 60 12.59 27.60 13.25
N VAL A 61 13.83 28.02 13.57
CA VAL A 61 14.97 27.88 12.65
C VAL A 61 15.34 26.40 12.49
N ALA A 62 15.32 25.62 13.58
CA ALA A 62 15.59 24.18 13.51
C ALA A 62 14.53 23.46 12.66
N GLU A 63 13.26 23.77 12.85
CA GLU A 63 12.16 23.23 12.03
C GLU A 63 12.32 23.61 10.54
N LYS A 64 12.69 24.86 10.24
CA LYS A 64 12.95 25.29 8.85
C LYS A 64 14.16 24.59 8.24
N ILE A 65 15.24 24.41 9.00
CA ILE A 65 16.41 23.66 8.54
C ILE A 65 16.03 22.20 8.30
N GLU A 66 15.31 21.57 9.21
CA GLU A 66 14.86 20.19 9.05
C GLU A 66 13.96 20.04 7.82
N ALA A 67 13.02 20.95 7.60
CA ALA A 67 12.17 20.98 6.41
C ALA A 67 12.98 21.17 5.10
N VAL A 68 14.07 21.96 5.12
CA VAL A 68 14.96 22.09 3.96
C VAL A 68 15.79 20.85 3.75
N VAL A 69 16.33 20.25 4.80
CA VAL A 69 17.09 18.99 4.73
C VAL A 69 16.19 17.86 4.20
N GLN A 70 14.96 17.74 4.67
CA GLN A 70 14.00 16.76 4.16
C GLN A 70 13.66 16.97 2.68
N ARG A 71 13.64 18.21 2.18
CA ARG A 71 13.43 18.51 0.75
C ARG A 71 14.65 18.23 -0.12
N VAL A 72 15.84 18.27 0.45
CA VAL A 72 17.11 18.05 -0.29
C VAL A 72 17.48 16.56 -0.30
N THR A 73 17.19 15.83 0.79
CA THR A 73 17.42 14.38 0.85
C THR A 73 16.32 13.63 0.10
N PRO A 74 16.69 12.83 -0.90
CA PRO A 74 15.70 12.07 -1.65
C PRO A 74 15.05 10.99 -0.78
N SER A 75 13.76 10.76 -1.00
CA SER A 75 13.02 9.70 -0.31
C SER A 75 13.35 8.33 -0.87
N LYS A 76 13.87 7.47 -0.03
CA LYS A 76 14.34 6.15 -0.43
C LYS A 76 13.20 5.15 -0.59
N ILE A 77 13.13 4.54 -1.76
CA ILE A 77 12.23 3.43 -2.09
C ILE A 77 13.10 2.21 -2.39
N VAL A 78 12.91 1.14 -1.62
CA VAL A 78 13.57 -0.15 -1.85
C VAL A 78 12.61 -1.08 -2.56
N VAL A 79 13.01 -1.58 -3.73
CA VAL A 79 12.21 -2.50 -4.54
C VAL A 79 12.89 -3.86 -4.53
N VAL A 80 12.22 -4.84 -3.92
CA VAL A 80 12.66 -6.24 -3.85
C VAL A 80 11.89 -7.04 -4.91
N GLY A 81 12.60 -7.75 -5.78
CA GLY A 81 12.04 -8.39 -6.98
C GLY A 81 12.00 -7.42 -8.17
N ALA A 82 13.02 -6.57 -8.29
CA ALA A 82 13.07 -5.50 -9.30
C ALA A 82 13.25 -5.99 -10.74
N CYS A 83 13.57 -7.27 -10.98
CA CYS A 83 13.57 -7.89 -12.31
C CYS A 83 12.19 -8.42 -12.73
N SER A 84 11.15 -8.26 -11.89
CA SER A 84 9.81 -8.71 -12.25
C SER A 84 9.19 -7.88 -13.38
N LYS A 85 8.29 -8.50 -14.16
CA LYS A 85 7.56 -7.80 -15.24
C LYS A 85 6.78 -6.57 -14.73
N ALA A 86 6.31 -6.57 -13.51
CA ALA A 86 5.65 -5.41 -12.92
C ALA A 86 6.62 -4.26 -12.68
N ALA A 87 7.88 -4.55 -12.35
CA ALA A 87 8.90 -3.54 -12.14
C ALA A 87 9.16 -2.72 -13.42
N THR A 88 9.12 -3.35 -14.61
CA THR A 88 9.29 -2.68 -15.90
C THR A 88 8.35 -1.50 -16.10
N TYR A 89 7.16 -1.54 -15.50
CA TYR A 89 6.17 -0.44 -15.59
C TYR A 89 6.16 0.44 -14.33
N LEU A 90 6.47 -0.16 -13.19
CA LEU A 90 6.46 0.54 -11.90
C LEU A 90 7.65 1.50 -11.78
N LEU A 91 8.85 1.06 -12.10
CA LEU A 91 10.08 1.83 -11.91
C LEU A 91 10.11 3.14 -12.71
N PRO A 92 9.79 3.15 -14.04
CA PRO A 92 9.69 4.39 -14.79
C PRO A 92 8.63 5.35 -14.24
N TYR A 93 7.52 4.83 -13.72
CA TYR A 93 6.50 5.65 -13.09
C TYR A 93 7.04 6.31 -11.80
N LEU A 94 7.69 5.54 -10.92
CA LEU A 94 8.28 6.06 -9.69
C LEU A 94 9.35 7.12 -9.97
N ALA A 95 10.18 6.89 -11.00
CA ALA A 95 11.21 7.83 -11.42
C ALA A 95 10.64 9.15 -11.99
N THR A 96 9.50 9.10 -12.69
CA THR A 96 8.91 10.24 -13.40
C THR A 96 7.94 11.04 -12.52
N HIS A 97 7.09 10.34 -11.77
CA HIS A 97 5.99 10.97 -11.02
C HIS A 97 6.21 10.94 -9.50
N GLY A 98 7.03 10.00 -9.01
CA GLY A 98 7.15 9.75 -7.57
C GLY A 98 5.85 9.22 -6.94
N ILE A 99 5.86 9.04 -5.64
CA ILE A 99 4.69 8.64 -4.83
C ILE A 99 4.54 9.51 -3.57
N PHE A 100 5.48 10.39 -3.34
CA PHE A 100 5.51 11.32 -2.20
C PHE A 100 5.02 12.70 -2.63
N ASP A 101 5.32 13.73 -1.84
CA ASP A 101 5.03 15.11 -2.25
C ASP A 101 5.65 15.41 -3.63
N PRO A 102 4.97 16.15 -4.53
CA PRO A 102 5.50 16.48 -5.86
C PRO A 102 6.85 17.22 -5.88
N LYS A 103 7.29 17.74 -4.74
CA LYS A 103 8.59 18.40 -4.59
C LYS A 103 9.67 17.46 -4.05
N GLU A 104 9.32 16.25 -3.66
CA GLU A 104 10.20 15.30 -3.01
C GLU A 104 10.76 14.31 -4.04
N ARG A 105 12.06 14.38 -4.29
CA ARG A 105 12.75 13.48 -5.22
C ARG A 105 12.91 12.09 -4.61
N VAL A 106 13.01 11.08 -5.45
CA VAL A 106 13.12 9.68 -5.03
C VAL A 106 14.51 9.11 -5.27
N ALA A 107 14.98 8.28 -4.35
CA ALA A 107 16.11 7.38 -4.53
C ALA A 107 15.57 5.94 -4.68
N LEU A 108 15.84 5.31 -5.81
CA LEU A 108 15.42 3.93 -6.10
C LEU A 108 16.54 2.97 -5.81
N HIS A 109 16.35 2.06 -4.85
CA HIS A 109 17.27 0.98 -4.55
C HIS A 109 16.67 -0.34 -5.04
N LEU A 110 17.34 -0.97 -6.00
CA LEU A 110 16.87 -2.17 -6.69
C LEU A 110 17.58 -3.41 -6.15
N TYR A 111 16.80 -4.38 -5.70
CA TYR A 111 17.30 -5.65 -5.20
C TYR A 111 16.55 -6.82 -5.84
N ASP A 112 17.28 -7.85 -6.24
CA ASP A 112 16.74 -9.12 -6.70
C ASP A 112 17.73 -10.26 -6.37
N ASP A 113 17.45 -11.45 -6.89
CA ASP A 113 18.33 -12.60 -6.77
C ASP A 113 19.76 -12.24 -7.27
N PRO A 114 20.83 -12.68 -6.58
CA PRO A 114 22.20 -12.43 -7.00
C PRO A 114 22.52 -12.81 -8.46
N GLU A 115 21.81 -13.79 -8.99
CA GLU A 115 21.95 -14.18 -10.41
C GLU A 115 21.43 -13.14 -11.41
N GLN A 116 20.59 -12.19 -10.93
CA GLN A 116 19.96 -11.16 -11.75
C GLN A 116 20.68 -9.81 -11.74
N VAL A 117 21.85 -9.71 -11.13
CA VAL A 117 22.59 -8.43 -10.94
C VAL A 117 22.87 -7.73 -12.27
N GLU A 118 23.23 -8.49 -13.33
CA GLU A 118 23.49 -7.90 -14.66
C GLU A 118 22.20 -7.34 -15.29
N VAL A 119 21.06 -7.99 -15.06
CA VAL A 119 19.76 -7.48 -15.51
C VAL A 119 19.40 -6.21 -14.75
N LEU A 120 19.65 -6.16 -13.42
CA LEU A 120 19.43 -4.97 -12.61
C LEU A 120 20.28 -3.79 -13.07
N ARG A 121 21.54 -4.02 -13.47
CA ARG A 121 22.39 -2.96 -14.03
C ARG A 121 21.87 -2.42 -15.35
N SER A 122 21.36 -3.29 -16.23
CA SER A 122 20.71 -2.83 -17.46
C SER A 122 19.46 -2.00 -17.17
N ILE A 123 18.67 -2.36 -16.15
CA ILE A 123 17.52 -1.57 -15.69
C ILE A 123 17.96 -0.22 -15.11
N GLU A 124 19.07 -0.20 -14.36
CA GLU A 124 19.66 1.02 -13.81
C GLU A 124 20.07 1.99 -14.93
N GLU A 125 20.77 1.50 -15.96
CA GLU A 125 21.18 2.27 -17.13
C GLU A 125 19.98 2.85 -17.87
N ASP A 126 18.96 2.02 -18.20
CA ASP A 126 17.72 2.46 -18.87
C ASP A 126 16.98 3.55 -18.06
N LEU A 127 16.94 3.43 -16.74
CA LEU A 127 16.29 4.43 -15.88
C LEU A 127 17.10 5.72 -15.75
N GLN A 128 18.43 5.65 -15.84
CA GLN A 128 19.29 6.84 -15.91
C GLN A 128 19.07 7.57 -17.23
N ASP A 129 19.01 6.83 -18.35
CA ASP A 129 18.77 7.38 -19.67
C ASP A 129 17.38 8.03 -19.81
N LEU A 130 16.42 7.63 -18.97
CA LEU A 130 15.09 8.23 -18.96
C LEU A 130 15.12 9.73 -18.56
N ALA A 131 16.20 10.21 -17.93
CA ALA A 131 16.34 11.58 -17.44
C ALA A 131 15.11 12.07 -16.62
N ALA A 132 14.58 11.19 -15.80
CA ALA A 132 13.31 11.38 -15.12
C ALA A 132 13.40 12.48 -14.03
N PRO A 133 12.45 13.43 -13.95
CA PRO A 133 12.55 14.61 -13.11
C PRO A 133 12.53 14.32 -11.61
N MET A 134 11.88 13.26 -11.18
CA MET A 134 11.78 12.90 -9.76
C MET A 134 12.94 12.00 -9.30
N LEU A 135 13.69 11.39 -10.21
CA LEU A 135 14.79 10.51 -9.87
C LEU A 135 16.00 11.32 -9.39
N ALA A 136 16.39 11.12 -8.14
CA ALA A 136 17.60 11.70 -7.56
C ALA A 136 18.78 10.75 -7.61
N GLU A 137 18.50 9.47 -7.33
CA GLU A 137 19.50 8.40 -7.28
C GLU A 137 18.83 7.08 -7.69
N ILE A 138 19.59 6.25 -8.37
CA ILE A 138 19.26 4.84 -8.58
C ILE A 138 20.48 4.00 -8.21
N LYS A 139 20.25 2.88 -7.54
CA LYS A 139 21.33 2.01 -7.08
C LYS A 139 20.91 0.55 -7.14
N VAL A 140 21.73 -0.27 -7.78
CA VAL A 140 21.65 -1.73 -7.67
C VAL A 140 22.31 -2.16 -6.38
N VAL A 141 21.60 -2.97 -5.60
CA VAL A 141 21.97 -3.41 -4.27
C VAL A 141 22.21 -4.91 -4.26
N THR A 142 23.38 -5.32 -3.82
CA THR A 142 23.72 -6.74 -3.65
C THR A 142 23.46 -7.22 -2.22
N GLU A 143 23.65 -6.35 -1.24
CA GLU A 143 23.35 -6.59 0.18
C GLU A 143 22.18 -5.72 0.62
N LEU A 144 21.03 -6.33 0.87
CA LEU A 144 19.80 -5.59 1.19
C LEU A 144 19.94 -4.70 2.44
N ALA A 145 20.75 -5.14 3.42
CA ALA A 145 20.96 -4.38 4.66
C ALA A 145 21.46 -2.95 4.43
N ASP A 146 22.30 -2.73 3.41
CA ASP A 146 22.87 -1.42 3.09
C ASP A 146 21.83 -0.39 2.62
N SER A 147 20.68 -0.87 2.16
CA SER A 147 19.61 -0.05 1.60
C SER A 147 18.47 0.23 2.55
N LEU A 148 18.39 -0.50 3.65
CA LEU A 148 17.26 -0.43 4.57
C LEU A 148 17.31 0.79 5.50
N SER A 149 18.50 1.34 5.78
CA SER A 149 18.62 2.57 6.56
C SER A 149 17.90 3.71 5.84
N ASP A 150 17.10 4.47 6.57
CA ASP A 150 16.32 5.61 6.06
C ASP A 150 15.32 5.28 4.93
N ALA A 151 15.00 4.01 4.70
CA ALA A 151 13.99 3.62 3.75
C ALA A 151 12.61 4.13 4.19
N LYS A 152 11.91 4.87 3.32
CA LYS A 152 10.53 5.31 3.55
C LYS A 152 9.52 4.26 3.07
N GLN A 153 9.83 3.61 1.95
CA GLN A 153 8.96 2.60 1.34
C GLN A 153 9.77 1.37 0.94
N ILE A 154 9.27 0.20 1.28
CA ILE A 154 9.76 -1.09 0.78
C ILE A 154 8.63 -1.74 -0.03
N ILE A 155 8.93 -2.23 -1.23
CA ILE A 155 7.97 -2.88 -2.12
C ILE A 155 8.50 -4.26 -2.44
N PHE A 156 7.78 -5.31 -2.01
CA PHE A 156 8.04 -6.68 -2.44
C PHE A 156 7.19 -7.00 -3.65
N LEU A 157 7.81 -7.21 -4.78
CA LEU A 157 7.17 -7.67 -6.00
C LEU A 157 7.12 -9.20 -6.04
N ASN A 158 7.20 -9.82 -7.19
CA ASN A 158 7.15 -11.28 -7.32
C ASN A 158 8.43 -11.96 -6.81
N VAL A 159 8.56 -12.14 -5.51
CA VAL A 159 9.70 -12.83 -4.86
C VAL A 159 9.37 -14.29 -4.56
N VAL A 160 10.39 -15.14 -4.53
CA VAL A 160 10.28 -16.59 -4.22
C VAL A 160 9.18 -17.28 -5.04
N PRO A 161 9.33 -17.39 -6.36
CA PRO A 161 8.36 -18.08 -7.21
C PRO A 161 8.26 -19.57 -6.84
N ARG A 162 7.13 -20.21 -7.18
CA ARG A 162 6.94 -21.64 -7.00
C ARG A 162 7.79 -22.41 -8.00
N LEU A 163 8.61 -23.37 -7.53
CA LEU A 163 9.53 -24.10 -8.37
C LEU A 163 8.80 -25.16 -9.22
N GLN A 164 9.22 -25.30 -10.46
CA GLN A 164 8.86 -26.43 -11.33
C GLN A 164 9.72 -27.64 -10.98
N ILE A 165 9.09 -28.81 -10.83
CA ILE A 165 9.79 -30.08 -10.59
C ILE A 165 9.80 -30.87 -11.91
N GLY A 166 10.98 -31.27 -12.40
CA GLY A 166 11.12 -32.21 -13.50
C GLY A 166 11.25 -31.64 -14.90
N CYS A 167 11.71 -30.42 -15.09
CA CYS A 167 12.29 -29.97 -16.35
C CYS A 167 13.81 -30.18 -16.31
N GLU A 168 14.30 -31.40 -16.56
CA GLU A 168 15.66 -31.53 -17.07
C GLU A 168 15.64 -30.92 -18.49
N GLU A 169 16.43 -29.86 -18.70
CA GLU A 169 16.75 -29.39 -20.04
C GLU A 169 17.51 -30.50 -20.79
N VAL A 170 16.76 -31.35 -21.48
CA VAL A 170 17.36 -32.24 -22.46
C VAL A 170 17.71 -31.37 -23.67
N SER A 171 18.92 -30.82 -23.63
CA SER A 171 19.58 -30.27 -24.82
C SER A 171 19.92 -31.41 -25.74
N THR A 172 18.97 -31.84 -26.56
CA THR A 172 19.27 -32.70 -27.71
C THR A 172 18.94 -31.95 -29.00
N SER A 173 20.01 -31.75 -29.76
CA SER A 173 20.05 -31.31 -31.13
C SER A 173 19.06 -32.05 -32.04
N HIS A 174 18.36 -31.25 -32.88
CA HIS A 174 17.76 -31.63 -34.15
C HIS A 174 16.85 -32.88 -34.21
N THR A 175 15.55 -32.69 -33.93
CA THR A 175 14.48 -33.19 -34.81
C THR A 175 13.13 -32.61 -34.36
N LYS A 176 12.50 -31.85 -35.27
CA LYS A 176 11.09 -31.40 -35.11
C LYS A 176 10.17 -32.59 -35.23
N THR A 177 9.63 -33.07 -34.15
CA THR A 177 8.44 -33.93 -34.19
C THR A 177 7.44 -33.37 -33.15
N THR A 178 6.38 -32.77 -33.67
CA THR A 178 5.24 -32.23 -32.93
C THR A 178 4.44 -33.41 -32.38
N THR A 179 4.69 -33.76 -31.12
CA THR A 179 3.78 -34.59 -30.35
C THR A 179 3.24 -33.73 -29.20
N THR A 180 2.00 -33.31 -29.36
CA THR A 180 1.20 -32.65 -28.33
C THR A 180 0.87 -33.63 -27.19
N THR A 181 1.77 -33.75 -26.21
CA THR A 181 1.43 -34.31 -24.90
C THR A 181 0.94 -33.17 -23.99
N PRO A 182 -0.16 -33.31 -23.25
CA PRO A 182 -0.58 -32.30 -22.29
C PRO A 182 0.50 -32.18 -21.21
N ASP A 183 1.02 -30.99 -21.10
CA ASP A 183 2.13 -30.58 -20.25
C ASP A 183 1.72 -30.73 -18.76
N LEU A 184 1.98 -31.88 -18.18
CA LEU A 184 1.85 -32.16 -16.75
C LEU A 184 3.05 -31.56 -16.00
N ARG A 185 3.19 -30.24 -16.03
CA ARG A 185 4.19 -29.53 -15.24
C ARG A 185 3.88 -29.75 -13.75
N LYS A 186 4.73 -30.48 -13.08
CA LYS A 186 4.64 -30.69 -11.63
C LYS A 186 5.34 -29.53 -10.95
N PHE A 187 4.62 -28.89 -10.04
CA PHE A 187 5.20 -27.88 -9.16
C PHE A 187 5.52 -28.50 -7.78
N GLU A 188 6.42 -27.85 -7.06
CA GLU A 188 6.66 -28.20 -5.66
C GLU A 188 5.35 -28.17 -4.85
N ALA A 189 5.26 -28.96 -3.78
CA ALA A 189 4.11 -28.96 -2.89
C ALA A 189 3.94 -27.56 -2.27
N ARG A 190 2.65 -27.16 -2.01
CA ARG A 190 2.36 -25.84 -1.43
C ARG A 190 3.07 -25.63 -0.11
N GLU A 191 3.13 -26.67 0.74
CA GLU A 191 3.78 -26.65 2.06
C GLU A 191 5.28 -26.34 1.95
N VAL A 192 5.98 -26.98 0.99
CA VAL A 192 7.40 -26.74 0.75
C VAL A 192 7.63 -25.29 0.28
N TRP A 193 6.77 -24.81 -0.61
CA TRP A 193 6.82 -23.43 -1.05
C TRP A 193 6.60 -22.44 0.08
N LEU A 194 5.59 -22.65 0.94
CA LEU A 194 5.33 -21.81 2.11
C LEU A 194 6.51 -21.81 3.08
N GLN A 195 7.16 -22.95 3.32
CA GLN A 195 8.37 -23.03 4.15
C GLN A 195 9.54 -22.20 3.57
N ARG A 196 9.77 -22.24 2.25
CA ARG A 196 10.79 -21.41 1.59
C ARG A 196 10.45 -19.92 1.71
N ARG A 197 9.19 -19.55 1.52
CA ARG A 197 8.72 -18.17 1.70
C ARG A 197 8.89 -17.71 3.14
N TYR A 198 8.55 -18.55 4.10
CA TYR A 198 8.77 -18.25 5.51
C TYR A 198 10.25 -17.97 5.81
N ALA A 199 11.16 -18.81 5.33
CA ALA A 199 12.60 -18.60 5.53
C ALA A 199 13.06 -17.26 4.90
N PHE A 200 12.63 -16.95 3.70
CA PHE A 200 12.95 -15.70 3.01
C PHE A 200 12.42 -14.48 3.75
N PHE A 201 11.10 -14.42 4.02
CA PHE A 201 10.49 -13.26 4.67
C PHE A 201 10.93 -13.11 6.13
N LYS A 202 11.26 -14.21 6.81
CA LYS A 202 11.86 -14.18 8.16
C LYS A 202 13.25 -13.54 8.12
N ALA A 203 14.11 -13.94 7.19
CA ALA A 203 15.45 -13.38 7.06
C ALA A 203 15.39 -11.87 6.75
N ILE A 204 14.61 -11.49 5.77
CA ILE A 204 14.45 -10.06 5.40
C ILE A 204 13.74 -9.27 6.52
N GLY A 205 12.74 -9.84 7.17
CA GLY A 205 12.05 -9.21 8.29
C GLY A 205 12.99 -8.90 9.47
N LEU A 206 13.97 -9.76 9.75
CA LEU A 206 15.00 -9.47 10.74
C LEU A 206 15.92 -8.32 10.33
N LEU A 207 16.29 -8.22 9.06
CA LEU A 207 17.05 -7.09 8.54
C LEU A 207 16.24 -5.78 8.64
N ILE A 208 14.98 -5.81 8.26
CA ILE A 208 14.06 -4.66 8.38
C ILE A 208 13.94 -4.22 9.83
N LYS A 209 13.71 -5.17 10.75
CA LYS A 209 13.61 -4.88 12.19
C LYS A 209 14.85 -4.18 12.74
N THR A 210 16.03 -4.54 12.23
CA THR A 210 17.32 -4.05 12.75
C THR A 210 17.72 -2.71 12.14
N HIS A 211 17.41 -2.47 10.86
CA HIS A 211 17.97 -1.35 10.10
C HIS A 211 16.94 -0.27 9.73
N CYS A 212 15.65 -0.61 9.65
CA CYS A 212 14.64 0.37 9.21
C CYS A 212 14.12 1.23 10.35
N PRO A 213 13.73 2.48 10.05
CA PRO A 213 12.96 3.29 10.97
C PRO A 213 11.56 2.71 11.18
N SER A 214 10.95 2.94 12.33
CA SER A 214 9.59 2.47 12.64
C SER A 214 8.50 3.07 11.75
N SER A 215 8.82 4.15 11.03
CA SER A 215 7.92 4.83 10.10
C SER A 215 7.93 4.24 8.69
N VAL A 216 8.80 3.25 8.39
CA VAL A 216 8.87 2.62 7.08
C VAL A 216 7.54 1.97 6.71
N ARG A 217 7.10 2.14 5.48
CA ARG A 217 5.92 1.44 4.95
C ARG A 217 6.35 0.27 4.09
N ILE A 218 5.70 -0.85 4.28
CA ILE A 218 6.04 -2.12 3.61
C ILE A 218 4.83 -2.60 2.83
N LEU A 219 4.99 -2.74 1.51
CA LEU A 219 3.97 -3.27 0.63
C LEU A 219 4.41 -4.62 0.06
N VAL A 220 3.63 -5.65 0.33
CA VAL A 220 3.80 -6.97 -0.27
C VAL A 220 2.80 -7.14 -1.40
N THR A 221 3.27 -7.41 -2.61
CA THR A 221 2.39 -7.50 -3.77
C THR A 221 2.23 -8.92 -4.31
N GLY A 222 3.31 -9.65 -4.41
CA GLY A 222 3.33 -11.00 -4.97
C GLY A 222 2.89 -11.07 -6.44
N ASN A 223 2.69 -12.27 -6.95
CA ASN A 223 2.10 -12.54 -8.26
C ASN A 223 0.59 -12.79 -8.09
N PRO A 224 -0.28 -12.07 -8.79
CA PRO A 224 -1.73 -12.29 -8.69
C PRO A 224 -2.21 -13.61 -9.32
N GLY A 225 -1.34 -14.38 -9.98
CA GLY A 225 -1.68 -15.67 -10.58
C GLY A 225 -2.62 -15.59 -11.80
N LEU A 226 -2.72 -14.42 -12.41
CA LEU A 226 -3.61 -14.18 -13.55
C LEU A 226 -2.95 -14.50 -14.90
N ASP A 227 -1.74 -15.06 -14.87
CA ASP A 227 -0.92 -15.35 -16.03
C ASP A 227 -1.30 -16.68 -16.69
N ALA A 228 -1.15 -16.76 -18.01
CA ALA A 228 -1.38 -17.98 -18.79
C ALA A 228 -0.36 -19.06 -18.46
N ASP A 229 0.86 -18.66 -18.10
CA ASP A 229 1.89 -19.60 -17.70
C ASP A 229 1.57 -20.13 -16.29
N SER A 230 1.24 -21.40 -16.24
CA SER A 230 1.00 -22.14 -14.98
C SER A 230 2.23 -22.18 -14.04
N ILE A 231 3.34 -21.61 -14.49
CA ILE A 231 4.59 -21.48 -13.74
C ILE A 231 4.39 -20.63 -12.48
N ASN A 232 3.51 -19.63 -12.53
CA ASN A 232 3.35 -18.67 -11.47
C ASN A 232 2.01 -18.89 -10.74
N SER A 233 1.99 -19.77 -9.77
CA SER A 233 0.87 -19.84 -8.83
C SER A 233 0.69 -18.49 -8.13
N PRO A 234 -0.57 -18.08 -7.77
CA PRO A 234 -0.78 -16.87 -7.00
C PRO A 234 0.04 -16.86 -5.72
N SER A 235 0.76 -15.77 -5.47
CA SER A 235 1.57 -15.65 -4.26
C SER A 235 0.69 -15.57 -3.01
N PRO A 236 1.07 -16.24 -1.92
CA PRO A 236 0.33 -16.24 -0.67
C PRO A 236 0.59 -14.95 0.11
N VAL A 237 0.04 -13.83 -0.36
CA VAL A 237 0.30 -12.48 0.17
C VAL A 237 -0.03 -12.36 1.65
N ASN A 238 -1.15 -12.98 2.09
CA ASN A 238 -1.53 -12.99 3.50
C ASN A 238 -0.47 -13.65 4.39
N PHE A 239 0.06 -14.77 3.93
CA PHE A 239 1.11 -15.50 4.63
C PHE A 239 2.39 -14.67 4.75
N ASP A 240 2.82 -14.04 3.65
CA ASP A 240 4.03 -13.22 3.62
C ASP A 240 3.93 -12.01 4.55
N VAL A 241 2.78 -11.31 4.52
CA VAL A 241 2.47 -10.20 5.42
C VAL A 241 2.45 -10.66 6.88
N ALA A 242 1.88 -11.85 7.17
CA ALA A 242 1.84 -12.40 8.52
C ALA A 242 3.24 -12.70 9.06
N VAL A 243 4.13 -13.26 8.23
CA VAL A 243 5.53 -13.51 8.61
C VAL A 243 6.25 -12.19 8.93
N LEU A 244 6.08 -11.16 8.08
CA LEU A 244 6.66 -9.85 8.33
C LEU A 244 6.14 -9.25 9.63
N HIS A 245 4.83 -9.28 9.89
CA HIS A 245 4.25 -8.80 11.15
C HIS A 245 4.84 -9.50 12.36
N GLN A 246 4.92 -10.84 12.33
CA GLN A 246 5.47 -11.61 13.44
C GLN A 246 6.92 -11.25 13.73
N VAL A 247 7.74 -11.11 12.69
CA VAL A 247 9.19 -10.93 12.84
C VAL A 247 9.55 -9.49 13.19
N THR A 248 8.88 -8.50 12.59
CA THR A 248 9.21 -7.08 12.77
C THR A 248 8.61 -6.46 14.02
N ALA A 249 7.62 -7.12 14.64
CA ALA A 249 7.04 -6.62 15.87
C ALA A 249 8.06 -6.54 17.02
N PRO A 250 7.94 -5.57 17.96
CA PRO A 250 7.04 -4.41 17.94
C PRO A 250 7.62 -3.20 17.18
N GLN A 251 8.80 -3.33 16.53
CA GLN A 251 9.53 -2.23 15.89
C GLN A 251 8.71 -1.54 14.79
N ILE A 252 8.07 -2.34 13.93
CA ILE A 252 7.23 -1.82 12.85
C ILE A 252 5.76 -2.01 13.24
N PRO A 253 4.98 -0.91 13.33
CA PRO A 253 3.55 -0.99 13.64
C PRO A 253 2.77 -1.78 12.56
N PRO A 254 1.72 -2.55 12.92
CA PRO A 254 0.92 -3.31 11.96
C PRO A 254 0.37 -2.48 10.80
N LYS A 255 -0.01 -1.24 11.03
CA LYS A 255 -0.54 -0.32 10.00
C LYS A 255 0.49 0.11 8.95
N GLN A 256 1.76 -0.18 9.16
CA GLN A 256 2.84 0.11 8.21
C GLN A 256 3.10 -1.05 7.24
N ILE A 257 2.49 -2.21 7.44
CA ILE A 257 2.68 -3.39 6.59
C ILE A 257 1.33 -3.76 5.97
N ALA A 258 1.28 -3.86 4.66
CA ALA A 258 0.07 -4.19 3.93
C ALA A 258 0.36 -5.08 2.72
N GLY A 259 -0.66 -5.85 2.32
CA GLY A 259 -0.60 -6.65 1.10
C GLY A 259 -1.56 -6.15 0.03
N LEU A 260 -1.13 -6.20 -1.23
CA LEU A 260 -1.88 -5.72 -2.40
C LEU A 260 -2.99 -6.69 -2.80
N VAL A 261 -4.20 -6.17 -2.98
CA VAL A 261 -5.36 -6.88 -3.55
C VAL A 261 -5.81 -6.28 -4.89
N GLY A 262 -5.49 -5.02 -5.12
CA GLY A 262 -6.01 -4.21 -6.23
C GLY A 262 -5.88 -4.82 -7.63
N SER A 263 -4.92 -5.72 -7.87
CA SER A 263 -4.80 -6.44 -9.14
C SER A 263 -5.99 -7.37 -9.41
N ILE A 264 -6.50 -8.02 -8.36
CA ILE A 264 -7.66 -8.89 -8.42
C ILE A 264 -8.92 -8.03 -8.61
N GLU A 265 -9.07 -6.95 -7.86
CA GLU A 265 -10.18 -6.00 -8.03
C GLU A 265 -10.27 -5.46 -9.45
N GLN A 266 -9.14 -5.04 -10.05
CA GLN A 266 -9.09 -4.57 -11.43
C GLN A 266 -9.55 -5.67 -12.41
N ARG A 267 -9.17 -6.93 -12.15
CA ARG A 267 -9.58 -8.07 -12.94
C ARG A 267 -11.09 -8.31 -12.83
N ILE A 268 -11.64 -8.22 -11.63
CA ILE A 268 -13.09 -8.33 -11.39
C ILE A 268 -13.83 -7.23 -12.13
N LYS A 269 -13.38 -5.98 -11.99
CA LYS A 269 -13.98 -4.83 -12.71
C LYS A 269 -13.94 -5.02 -14.23
N ALA A 270 -12.85 -5.53 -14.79
CA ALA A 270 -12.74 -5.81 -16.21
C ALA A 270 -13.71 -6.91 -16.68
N THR A 271 -13.88 -7.98 -15.89
CA THR A 271 -14.80 -9.07 -16.17
C THR A 271 -16.27 -8.58 -16.10
N LEU A 272 -16.61 -7.84 -15.04
CA LEU A 272 -17.93 -7.21 -14.89
C LEU A 272 -18.22 -6.21 -16.03
N ALA A 273 -17.27 -5.39 -16.40
CA ALA A 273 -17.40 -4.40 -17.46
C ALA A 273 -17.74 -5.03 -18.81
N THR A 274 -17.11 -6.17 -19.11
CA THR A 274 -17.40 -6.96 -20.33
C THR A 274 -18.84 -7.48 -20.35
N ASN A 275 -19.31 -8.03 -19.24
CA ASN A 275 -20.66 -8.54 -19.11
C ASN A 275 -21.72 -7.43 -19.14
N LEU A 276 -21.48 -6.35 -18.37
CA LEU A 276 -22.40 -5.21 -18.27
C LEU A 276 -22.31 -4.23 -19.45
N ARG A 277 -21.34 -4.39 -20.34
CA ARG A 277 -21.05 -3.48 -21.49
C ARG A 277 -20.83 -2.03 -21.05
N VAL A 278 -20.01 -1.84 -20.04
CA VAL A 278 -19.59 -0.53 -19.52
C VAL A 278 -18.07 -0.44 -19.49
N SER A 279 -17.51 0.71 -19.15
CA SER A 279 -16.08 0.83 -18.89
C SER A 279 -15.72 0.21 -17.53
N SER A 280 -14.58 -0.47 -17.42
CA SER A 280 -14.09 -0.98 -16.15
C SER A 280 -13.81 0.13 -15.11
N HIS A 281 -13.55 1.36 -15.60
CA HIS A 281 -13.39 2.54 -14.76
C HIS A 281 -14.71 3.00 -14.11
N ASP A 282 -15.84 2.67 -14.73
CA ASP A 282 -17.17 3.05 -14.22
C ASP A 282 -17.70 2.08 -13.14
N ILE A 283 -16.96 1.03 -12.78
CA ILE A 283 -17.30 0.10 -11.72
C ILE A 283 -16.44 0.40 -10.50
N THR A 284 -17.08 0.62 -9.35
CA THR A 284 -16.43 1.02 -8.10
C THR A 284 -16.79 0.08 -6.96
N ASP A 285 -16.07 0.22 -5.86
CA ASP A 285 -16.34 -0.41 -4.56
C ASP A 285 -16.53 -1.93 -4.64
N VAL A 286 -15.69 -2.59 -5.44
CA VAL A 286 -15.58 -4.05 -5.48
C VAL A 286 -14.70 -4.50 -4.32
N VAL A 287 -15.18 -5.43 -3.52
CA VAL A 287 -14.47 -5.93 -2.34
C VAL A 287 -14.07 -7.39 -2.54
N VAL A 288 -12.84 -7.70 -2.16
CA VAL A 288 -12.28 -9.05 -2.15
C VAL A 288 -11.88 -9.42 -0.74
N TRP A 289 -12.60 -10.35 -0.15
CA TRP A 289 -12.31 -10.91 1.17
C TRP A 289 -11.41 -12.13 1.04
N GLY A 290 -10.61 -12.40 2.07
CA GLY A 290 -10.03 -13.71 2.23
C GLY A 290 -8.52 -13.82 2.11
N ASN A 291 -8.09 -14.99 1.64
CA ASN A 291 -6.69 -15.37 1.51
C ASN A 291 -6.20 -15.12 0.08
N ILE A 292 -5.45 -14.06 -0.12
CA ILE A 292 -4.86 -13.76 -1.44
C ILE A 292 -3.77 -14.79 -1.75
N GLY A 293 -3.96 -15.50 -2.85
CA GLY A 293 -3.16 -16.68 -3.21
C GLY A 293 -3.73 -18.01 -2.69
N GLY A 294 -4.87 -17.96 -2.00
CA GLY A 294 -5.67 -19.08 -1.56
C GLY A 294 -7.15 -18.87 -1.86
N LYS A 295 -8.03 -19.14 -0.89
CA LYS A 295 -9.48 -18.95 -1.05
C LYS A 295 -9.87 -17.50 -0.82
N THR A 296 -10.56 -16.90 -1.79
CA THR A 296 -11.10 -15.54 -1.73
C THR A 296 -12.60 -15.54 -1.98
N PHE A 297 -13.29 -14.53 -1.46
CA PHE A 297 -14.70 -14.26 -1.71
C PHE A 297 -14.85 -12.86 -2.31
N ILE A 298 -15.58 -12.74 -3.42
CA ILE A 298 -15.85 -11.48 -4.12
C ILE A 298 -17.22 -10.95 -3.64
N ASP A 299 -17.19 -9.77 -3.03
CA ASP A 299 -18.38 -9.10 -2.53
C ASP A 299 -18.71 -7.87 -3.39
N LEU A 300 -19.90 -7.87 -3.95
CA LEU A 300 -20.43 -6.80 -4.80
C LEU A 300 -21.56 -6.02 -4.13
N SER A 301 -21.83 -6.24 -2.84
CA SER A 301 -22.94 -5.61 -2.10
C SER A 301 -22.88 -4.07 -2.13
N ARG A 302 -21.68 -3.52 -2.05
CA ARG A 302 -21.43 -2.07 -2.14
C ARG A 302 -21.03 -1.61 -3.54
N SER A 303 -20.78 -2.54 -4.47
CA SER A 303 -20.31 -2.20 -5.81
C SER A 303 -21.36 -1.45 -6.62
N ARG A 304 -20.91 -0.41 -7.32
CA ARG A 304 -21.78 0.47 -8.13
C ARG A 304 -21.24 0.62 -9.54
N VAL A 305 -22.17 0.79 -10.48
CA VAL A 305 -21.89 1.09 -11.87
C VAL A 305 -22.33 2.52 -12.16
N TYR A 306 -21.39 3.34 -12.62
CA TYR A 306 -21.67 4.71 -13.05
C TYR A 306 -22.04 4.74 -14.54
N ARG A 307 -23.12 5.40 -14.88
CA ARG A 307 -23.59 5.57 -16.27
C ARG A 307 -23.93 7.03 -16.55
N ARG A 308 -23.62 7.47 -17.75
CA ARG A 308 -24.03 8.78 -18.24
C ARG A 308 -25.38 8.65 -18.95
N ARG A 309 -26.35 9.50 -18.63
CA ARG A 309 -27.62 9.55 -19.37
C ARG A 309 -27.39 10.06 -20.79
N ALA A 310 -27.74 9.22 -21.77
CA ALA A 310 -27.65 9.60 -23.19
C ALA A 310 -28.77 10.52 -23.68
N SER A 311 -29.81 10.74 -22.88
CA SER A 311 -31.03 11.47 -23.29
C SER A 311 -30.95 13.00 -23.20
N ASP A 312 -29.85 13.56 -22.70
CA ASP A 312 -29.70 15.00 -22.57
C ASP A 312 -28.98 15.57 -23.80
N VAL A 313 -29.57 15.35 -24.98
CA VAL A 313 -29.19 16.04 -26.23
C VAL A 313 -29.59 17.48 -26.09
N GLY A 314 -28.65 18.33 -25.64
CA GLY A 314 -28.88 19.79 -25.54
C GLY A 314 -28.44 20.44 -24.23
N ILE A 315 -28.07 19.67 -23.20
CA ILE A 315 -27.55 20.21 -21.95
C ILE A 315 -26.05 19.86 -21.83
N VAL A 316 -25.23 20.87 -21.63
CA VAL A 316 -23.76 20.84 -21.67
C VAL A 316 -23.11 19.92 -20.58
N ALA A 317 -23.88 19.43 -19.63
CA ALA A 317 -23.43 18.51 -18.60
C ALA A 317 -24.44 17.37 -18.42
N GLY A 318 -24.25 16.27 -19.16
CA GLY A 318 -25.02 15.05 -18.89
C GLY A 318 -24.84 14.60 -17.45
N SER A 319 -25.95 14.38 -16.74
CA SER A 319 -25.89 13.92 -15.34
C SER A 319 -25.39 12.48 -15.24
N TRP A 320 -24.40 12.24 -14.41
CA TRP A 320 -23.98 10.93 -14.02
C TRP A 320 -24.94 10.35 -12.98
N PHE A 321 -25.30 9.09 -13.13
CA PHE A 321 -26.04 8.35 -12.11
C PHE A 321 -25.34 7.01 -11.84
N SER A 322 -25.48 6.52 -10.64
CA SER A 322 -24.92 5.22 -10.24
C SER A 322 -26.03 4.28 -9.79
N ILE A 323 -25.92 3.04 -10.17
CA ILE A 323 -26.81 1.95 -9.74
C ILE A 323 -25.99 0.84 -9.10
N PRO A 324 -26.54 0.08 -8.14
CA PRO A 324 -25.87 -1.10 -7.63
C PRO A 324 -25.50 -2.07 -8.76
N THR A 325 -24.31 -2.67 -8.69
CA THR A 325 -23.81 -3.56 -9.75
C THR A 325 -24.73 -4.76 -9.96
N LEU A 326 -25.29 -5.31 -8.87
CA LEU A 326 -26.22 -6.43 -8.92
C LEU A 326 -27.56 -6.07 -9.58
N GLU A 327 -28.04 -4.83 -9.44
CA GLU A 327 -29.23 -4.34 -10.14
C GLU A 327 -28.95 -4.07 -11.64
N ALA A 328 -27.70 -3.76 -11.98
CA ALA A 328 -27.28 -3.59 -13.37
C ALA A 328 -27.20 -4.93 -14.11
N ALA A 329 -27.11 -6.03 -13.38
CA ALA A 329 -26.97 -7.36 -13.90
C ALA A 329 -28.22 -7.81 -14.66
N ARG A 330 -28.01 -8.36 -15.86
CA ARG A 330 -29.08 -8.96 -16.67
C ARG A 330 -29.22 -10.45 -16.42
N ASP A 331 -28.16 -11.07 -15.94
CA ASP A 331 -28.02 -12.50 -15.71
C ASP A 331 -27.44 -12.73 -14.31
N LEU A 332 -28.32 -12.97 -13.35
CA LEU A 332 -27.94 -13.23 -11.96
C LEU A 332 -27.31 -14.62 -11.81
N ASP A 333 -27.65 -15.58 -12.66
CA ASP A 333 -27.08 -16.92 -12.60
C ASP A 333 -25.60 -16.89 -12.97
N TRP A 334 -25.23 -16.10 -13.98
CA TRP A 334 -23.84 -15.87 -14.32
C TRP A 334 -23.06 -15.26 -13.14
N PHE A 335 -23.63 -14.25 -12.48
CA PHE A 335 -23.00 -13.59 -11.32
C PHE A 335 -22.75 -14.57 -10.17
N ASN A 336 -23.71 -15.43 -9.87
CA ASN A 336 -23.63 -16.34 -8.74
C ASN A 336 -22.73 -17.55 -9.01
N ASN A 337 -22.67 -18.04 -10.25
CA ASN A 337 -22.09 -19.34 -10.56
C ASN A 337 -20.83 -19.25 -11.43
N GLU A 338 -20.75 -18.31 -12.38
CA GLU A 338 -19.71 -18.31 -13.41
C GLU A 338 -18.68 -17.19 -13.23
N MET A 339 -19.07 -16.05 -12.65
CA MET A 339 -18.20 -14.87 -12.53
C MET A 339 -16.87 -15.17 -11.84
N GLN A 340 -16.88 -15.88 -10.72
CA GLN A 340 -15.64 -16.23 -10.01
C GLN A 340 -14.71 -17.09 -10.89
N VAL A 341 -15.27 -18.07 -11.58
CA VAL A 341 -14.50 -18.94 -12.47
C VAL A 341 -13.89 -18.11 -13.60
N GLU A 342 -14.65 -17.17 -14.17
CA GLU A 342 -14.18 -16.31 -15.27
C GLU A 342 -13.11 -15.30 -14.81
N VAL A 343 -13.26 -14.70 -13.64
CA VAL A 343 -12.25 -13.80 -13.05
C VAL A 343 -10.91 -14.50 -12.91
N PHE A 344 -10.88 -15.73 -12.44
CA PHE A 344 -9.64 -16.49 -12.24
C PHE A 344 -9.25 -17.36 -13.45
N LYS A 345 -10.00 -17.29 -14.55
CA LYS A 345 -9.65 -17.98 -15.79
C LYS A 345 -8.32 -17.44 -16.32
N LYS A 346 -7.41 -18.36 -16.63
CA LYS A 346 -6.09 -18.03 -17.17
C LYS A 346 -6.21 -17.32 -18.51
N ARG A 347 -5.42 -16.25 -18.69
CA ARG A 347 -5.32 -15.56 -19.98
C ARG A 347 -4.53 -16.43 -20.99
N THR A 348 -4.82 -16.28 -22.27
CA THR A 348 -4.15 -17.02 -23.35
C THR A 348 -2.67 -16.64 -23.44
N LYS A 349 -1.81 -17.61 -23.73
CA LYS A 349 -0.34 -17.54 -23.76
C LYS A 349 0.26 -16.44 -24.66
N ALA A 350 -0.50 -15.96 -25.65
CA ALA A 350 -0.06 -14.94 -26.60
C ALA A 350 0.16 -13.52 -26.01
N ILE A 351 -0.17 -13.29 -24.74
CA ILE A 351 -0.15 -11.95 -24.12
C ILE A 351 0.81 -11.91 -22.92
N THR A 352 1.71 -12.88 -22.77
CA THR A 352 2.60 -13.01 -21.62
C THR A 352 3.53 -11.81 -21.40
N ASP A 353 3.89 -11.08 -22.45
CA ASP A 353 4.84 -9.97 -22.37
C ASP A 353 4.25 -8.70 -21.72
N TYR A 354 2.92 -8.60 -21.64
CA TYR A 354 2.21 -7.42 -21.10
C TYR A 354 1.61 -7.62 -19.71
N ILE A 355 1.92 -8.72 -19.06
CA ILE A 355 1.24 -9.15 -17.80
C ILE A 355 1.61 -8.30 -16.59
N GLY A 356 2.64 -7.51 -16.61
CA GLY A 356 3.03 -6.65 -15.48
C GLY A 356 2.25 -5.33 -15.35
N LEU A 357 1.61 -4.86 -16.43
CA LEU A 357 1.04 -3.50 -16.49
C LEU A 357 -0.09 -3.26 -15.49
N SER A 358 -1.10 -4.14 -15.46
CA SER A 358 -2.23 -3.98 -14.55
C SER A 358 -1.81 -4.13 -13.08
N HIS A 359 -0.83 -5.00 -12.82
CA HIS A 359 -0.27 -5.19 -11.49
C HIS A 359 0.51 -3.94 -11.05
N ALA A 360 1.40 -3.41 -11.87
CA ALA A 360 2.10 -2.16 -11.61
C ALA A 360 1.12 -1.01 -11.34
N GLN A 361 0.06 -0.90 -12.13
CA GLN A 361 -0.96 0.13 -11.94
C GLN A 361 -1.72 -0.02 -10.62
N ALA A 362 -1.97 -1.24 -10.16
CA ALA A 362 -2.57 -1.49 -8.84
C ALA A 362 -1.62 -1.05 -7.71
N VAL A 363 -0.33 -1.36 -7.82
CA VAL A 363 0.70 -0.89 -6.88
C VAL A 363 0.75 0.63 -6.84
N ILE A 364 0.82 1.29 -8.00
CA ILE A 364 0.86 2.75 -8.14
C ILE A 364 -0.36 3.40 -7.46
N ARG A 365 -1.58 2.90 -7.71
CA ARG A 365 -2.80 3.42 -7.11
C ARG A 365 -2.78 3.29 -5.60
N LEU A 366 -2.33 2.15 -5.09
CA LEU A 366 -2.24 1.93 -3.65
C LEU A 366 -1.23 2.87 -3.01
N LEU A 367 -0.01 2.96 -3.56
CA LEU A 367 1.05 3.82 -3.03
C LEU A 367 0.66 5.29 -3.05
N ASN A 368 0.09 5.79 -4.15
CA ASN A 368 -0.39 7.17 -4.23
C ASN A 368 -1.48 7.45 -3.20
N GLY A 369 -2.41 6.52 -3.02
CA GLY A 369 -3.43 6.65 -1.97
C GLY A 369 -2.85 6.62 -0.57
N TRP A 370 -1.84 5.79 -0.34
CA TRP A 370 -1.23 5.62 0.98
C TRP A 370 -0.33 6.81 1.37
N TRP A 371 0.37 7.43 0.41
CA TRP A 371 1.26 8.56 0.69
C TRP A 371 0.58 9.92 0.51
N ASN A 372 -0.18 10.11 -0.55
CA ASN A 372 -0.76 11.41 -0.92
C ASN A 372 -2.22 11.57 -0.50
N GLY A 373 -2.86 10.51 0.02
CA GLY A 373 -4.29 10.55 0.33
C GLY A 373 -5.17 10.80 -0.90
N MET A 374 -4.62 10.62 -2.13
CA MET A 374 -5.37 10.82 -3.37
C MET A 374 -6.47 9.76 -3.46
N VAL A 375 -7.70 10.21 -3.35
CA VAL A 375 -8.90 9.38 -3.47
C VAL A 375 -9.55 9.70 -4.81
N ASP A 376 -9.86 8.68 -5.59
CA ASP A 376 -10.84 8.85 -6.66
C ASP A 376 -12.19 9.12 -6.00
N ASP A 377 -12.82 10.26 -6.28
CA ASP A 377 -14.11 10.67 -5.67
C ASP A 377 -15.22 9.62 -5.87
N LYS A 378 -15.06 8.74 -6.86
CA LYS A 378 -16.02 7.67 -7.18
C LYS A 378 -15.76 6.41 -6.36
N GLU A 379 -14.52 6.05 -6.10
CA GLU A 379 -14.14 4.81 -5.42
C GLU A 379 -13.76 5.09 -3.95
N ARG A 380 -14.63 4.68 -3.05
CA ARG A 380 -14.49 4.92 -1.60
C ARG A 380 -13.92 3.72 -0.87
N ILE A 381 -14.21 2.51 -1.36
CA ILE A 381 -13.82 1.25 -0.72
C ILE A 381 -12.92 0.47 -1.66
N HIS A 382 -11.85 -0.09 -1.14
CA HIS A 382 -10.96 -1.01 -1.82
C HIS A 382 -10.50 -2.08 -0.83
N SER A 383 -9.91 -3.16 -1.33
CA SER A 383 -9.46 -4.26 -0.47
C SER A 383 -7.97 -4.15 -0.18
N LEU A 384 -7.58 -4.50 1.05
CA LEU A 384 -6.21 -4.50 1.50
C LEU A 384 -5.97 -5.67 2.45
N VAL A 385 -4.84 -6.36 2.29
CA VAL A 385 -4.42 -7.40 3.22
C VAL A 385 -3.76 -6.75 4.42
N VAL A 386 -4.37 -6.91 5.60
CA VAL A 386 -3.91 -6.31 6.86
C VAL A 386 -4.18 -7.24 8.04
N ALA A 387 -3.52 -6.98 9.17
CA ALA A 387 -3.76 -7.73 10.40
C ALA A 387 -5.10 -7.33 11.03
N SER A 388 -5.91 -8.31 11.40
CA SER A 388 -7.20 -8.11 12.06
C SER A 388 -7.05 -7.53 13.46
N GLU A 389 -8.00 -6.64 13.82
CA GLU A 389 -8.26 -6.18 15.19
C GLU A 389 -9.62 -6.69 15.69
N ASP A 390 -10.00 -7.93 15.33
CA ASP A 390 -11.28 -8.62 15.59
C ASP A 390 -12.44 -8.17 14.70
N TRP A 391 -12.17 -7.69 13.47
CA TRP A 391 -13.22 -7.32 12.52
C TRP A 391 -13.87 -8.53 11.86
N TYR A 392 -15.18 -8.50 11.66
CA TYR A 392 -15.97 -9.48 10.91
C TYR A 392 -15.76 -10.95 11.32
N GLY A 393 -15.49 -11.17 12.62
CA GLY A 393 -15.23 -12.51 13.16
C GLY A 393 -13.88 -13.11 12.80
N VAL A 394 -12.99 -12.33 12.16
CA VAL A 394 -11.59 -12.71 11.94
C VAL A 394 -10.79 -12.47 13.22
N PRO A 395 -10.21 -13.49 13.85
CA PRO A 395 -9.49 -13.33 15.11
C PRO A 395 -8.35 -12.32 15.02
N ARG A 396 -8.11 -11.63 16.13
CA ARG A 396 -7.06 -10.61 16.23
C ARG A 396 -5.69 -11.16 15.85
N GLY A 397 -4.97 -10.40 15.04
CA GLY A 397 -3.61 -10.75 14.59
C GLY A 397 -3.58 -11.65 13.36
N ILE A 398 -4.72 -12.24 12.94
CA ILE A 398 -4.80 -12.96 11.67
C ILE A 398 -4.76 -11.95 10.52
N VAL A 399 -3.88 -12.20 9.56
CA VAL A 399 -3.74 -11.34 8.37
C VAL A 399 -4.76 -11.78 7.32
N PHE A 400 -5.62 -10.84 6.93
CA PHE A 400 -6.77 -11.13 6.07
C PHE A 400 -7.03 -9.97 5.11
N SER A 401 -7.68 -10.22 3.98
CA SER A 401 -8.10 -9.16 3.06
C SER A 401 -9.42 -8.57 3.52
N PHE A 402 -9.41 -7.27 3.84
CA PHE A 402 -10.56 -6.50 4.31
C PHE A 402 -10.92 -5.36 3.38
N PRO A 403 -12.18 -4.91 3.36
CA PRO A 403 -12.56 -3.63 2.78
C PRO A 403 -11.96 -2.49 3.60
N VAL A 404 -11.26 -1.59 2.96
CA VAL A 404 -10.66 -0.42 3.59
C VAL A 404 -11.07 0.85 2.87
N THR A 405 -11.12 1.94 3.62
CA THR A 405 -11.22 3.30 3.10
C THR A 405 -9.94 4.07 3.40
N ARG A 406 -9.67 5.06 2.58
CA ARG A 406 -8.50 5.91 2.73
C ARG A 406 -8.82 7.10 3.63
N CYS A 407 -7.90 7.41 4.52
CA CYS A 407 -7.99 8.59 5.37
C CYS A 407 -7.26 9.78 4.72
N PRO A 408 -7.73 11.02 4.90
CA PRO A 408 -7.05 12.21 4.38
C PRO A 408 -5.61 12.39 4.89
N LYS A 409 -5.26 11.73 6.00
CA LYS A 409 -3.93 11.82 6.64
C LYS A 409 -2.97 10.70 6.18
N SER A 410 -3.05 10.27 4.92
CA SER A 410 -2.16 9.24 4.37
C SER A 410 -2.19 7.93 5.18
N CYS A 411 -3.37 7.49 5.58
CA CYS A 411 -3.61 6.22 6.26
C CYS A 411 -4.79 5.47 5.63
N TRP A 412 -5.06 4.29 6.13
CA TRP A 412 -6.23 3.50 5.80
C TRP A 412 -6.95 3.06 7.07
N SER A 413 -8.24 2.80 6.96
CA SER A 413 -9.04 2.20 8.02
C SER A 413 -9.96 1.14 7.42
N VAL A 414 -10.20 0.07 8.17
CA VAL A 414 -11.17 -0.94 7.78
C VAL A 414 -12.56 -0.34 7.85
N VAL A 415 -13.40 -0.66 6.86
CA VAL A 415 -14.82 -0.28 6.82
C VAL A 415 -15.57 -1.26 7.74
N GLU A 416 -16.06 -0.79 8.88
CA GLU A 416 -16.68 -1.64 9.91
C GLU A 416 -18.21 -1.74 9.76
N ASP A 417 -18.81 -0.90 8.93
CA ASP A 417 -20.27 -0.76 8.75
C ASP A 417 -20.82 -1.55 7.53
N MET A 418 -20.08 -2.51 7.00
CA MET A 418 -20.59 -3.36 5.93
C MET A 418 -21.58 -4.39 6.47
N GLU A 419 -22.78 -4.35 5.92
CA GLU A 419 -23.78 -5.42 6.14
C GLU A 419 -23.34 -6.66 5.37
N VAL A 420 -22.93 -7.69 6.10
CA VAL A 420 -22.52 -8.99 5.54
C VAL A 420 -23.69 -9.96 5.65
N SER A 421 -24.15 -10.48 4.51
CA SER A 421 -25.22 -11.49 4.51
C SER A 421 -24.73 -12.81 5.15
N THR A 422 -25.67 -13.65 5.62
CA THR A 422 -25.33 -14.96 6.20
C THR A 422 -24.51 -15.84 5.24
N ASN A 423 -24.83 -15.81 3.95
CA ASN A 423 -24.07 -16.56 2.94
C ASN A 423 -22.66 -16.01 2.78
N ALA A 424 -22.50 -14.67 2.74
CA ALA A 424 -21.19 -14.04 2.68
C ALA A 424 -20.35 -14.35 3.92
N MET A 425 -20.98 -14.40 5.11
CA MET A 425 -20.29 -14.77 6.34
C MET A 425 -19.75 -16.21 6.28
N THR A 426 -20.53 -17.16 5.76
CA THR A 426 -20.06 -18.54 5.57
C THR A 426 -18.85 -18.62 4.63
N GLU A 427 -18.83 -17.81 3.55
CA GLU A 427 -17.69 -17.75 2.64
C GLU A 427 -16.47 -17.10 3.30
N ILE A 428 -16.67 -16.03 4.10
CA ILE A 428 -15.61 -15.39 4.87
C ILE A 428 -15.00 -16.38 5.88
N GLU A 429 -15.82 -17.14 6.58
CA GLU A 429 -15.37 -18.19 7.50
C GLU A 429 -14.53 -19.27 6.82
N ALA A 430 -14.95 -19.69 5.62
CA ALA A 430 -14.17 -20.63 4.84
C ALA A 430 -12.82 -20.03 4.37
N CYS A 431 -12.78 -18.74 4.11
CA CYS A 431 -11.55 -18.02 3.82
C CYS A 431 -10.63 -17.91 5.06
N ILE A 432 -11.19 -17.64 6.25
CA ILE A 432 -10.43 -17.61 7.52
C ILE A 432 -9.77 -18.97 7.74
N LYS A 433 -10.54 -20.05 7.60
CA LYS A 433 -10.00 -21.41 7.73
C LYS A 433 -8.82 -21.64 6.77
N ASN A 434 -8.95 -21.20 5.52
CA ASN A 434 -7.90 -21.37 4.52
C ASN A 434 -6.63 -20.55 4.84
N VAL A 435 -6.74 -19.36 5.42
CA VAL A 435 -5.57 -18.59 5.92
C VAL A 435 -4.87 -19.37 7.04
N LEU A 436 -5.64 -19.92 7.97
CA LEU A 436 -5.11 -20.69 9.09
C LEU A 436 -4.48 -22.02 8.66
N GLU A 437 -5.01 -22.66 7.61
CA GLU A 437 -4.42 -23.86 6.99
C GLU A 437 -3.03 -23.56 6.40
N ASP A 438 -2.88 -22.43 5.68
CA ASP A 438 -1.57 -22.00 5.18
C ASP A 438 -0.60 -21.71 6.33
N TRP A 439 -1.06 -21.05 7.39
CA TRP A 439 -0.24 -20.76 8.56
C TRP A 439 0.15 -22.01 9.36
N ALA A 440 -0.70 -23.03 9.38
CA ALA A 440 -0.47 -24.29 10.10
C ALA A 440 0.75 -25.06 9.60
N VAL A 441 1.27 -24.74 8.43
CA VAL A 441 2.56 -25.29 7.92
C VAL A 441 3.73 -24.89 8.82
N ILE A 442 3.63 -23.74 9.49
CA ILE A 442 4.66 -23.18 10.40
C ILE A 442 4.23 -23.37 11.85
N ASP A 443 2.99 -23.02 12.16
CA ASP A 443 2.41 -23.12 13.50
C ASP A 443 0.95 -23.58 13.43
N PRO A 444 0.65 -24.80 13.84
CA PRO A 444 -0.70 -25.36 13.79
C PRO A 444 -1.61 -24.92 14.95
N GLU A 445 -1.09 -24.23 15.96
CA GLU A 445 -1.85 -23.87 17.17
C GLU A 445 -3.04 -22.93 16.88
N PRO A 446 -2.88 -21.84 16.08
CA PRO A 446 -3.99 -20.94 15.74
C PRO A 446 -5.15 -21.66 15.05
N LEU A 447 -4.87 -22.61 14.15
CA LEU A 447 -5.91 -23.41 13.48
C LEU A 447 -6.65 -24.32 14.47
N ARG A 448 -5.93 -24.98 15.39
CA ARG A 448 -6.53 -25.83 16.42
C ARG A 448 -7.43 -25.03 17.35
N ASN A 449 -6.99 -23.85 17.78
CA ASN A 449 -7.75 -22.98 18.64
C ASN A 449 -9.02 -22.47 17.95
N TYR A 450 -8.95 -22.09 16.68
CA TYR A 450 -10.10 -21.64 15.89
C TYR A 450 -11.13 -22.76 15.70
N MET A 451 -10.67 -23.99 15.41
CA MET A 451 -11.55 -25.15 15.22
C MET A 451 -12.10 -25.68 16.56
N GLY A 452 -11.33 -25.64 17.64
CA GLY A 452 -11.73 -26.08 18.97
C GLY A 452 -12.66 -25.12 19.72
N GLY A 453 -12.57 -23.80 19.42
CA GLY A 453 -13.45 -22.76 19.98
C GLY A 453 -14.86 -22.76 19.35
N ARG A 454 -15.05 -23.36 18.19
CA ARG A 454 -16.37 -23.60 17.60
C ARG A 454 -16.93 -24.88 18.17
N LYS A 455 -17.70 -24.79 19.25
CA LYS A 455 -18.62 -25.87 19.64
C LYS A 455 -19.52 -26.12 18.43
N ASP A 456 -19.59 -27.39 18.04
CA ASP A 456 -20.38 -27.90 16.91
C ASP A 456 -21.86 -27.56 17.16
N ILE A 457 -22.35 -26.43 16.66
CA ILE A 457 -23.75 -25.98 16.76
C ILE A 457 -24.67 -26.96 15.96
N SER A 458 -24.09 -27.95 15.28
CA SER A 458 -24.83 -28.96 14.52
C SER A 458 -25.39 -30.15 15.35
N LYS A 459 -25.11 -30.18 16.66
CA LYS A 459 -25.67 -31.21 17.54
C LYS A 459 -26.99 -30.74 18.16
N PRO A 460 -28.11 -31.45 17.95
CA PRO A 460 -29.44 -31.08 18.47
C PRO A 460 -29.55 -31.05 19.99
N GLU A 461 -28.52 -31.48 20.72
CA GLU A 461 -28.54 -31.56 22.18
C GLU A 461 -28.28 -30.22 22.88
N ASP A 462 -27.71 -29.21 22.19
CA ASP A 462 -27.40 -27.91 22.77
C ASP A 462 -28.60 -26.92 22.72
N PHE A 463 -29.73 -27.24 22.11
CA PHE A 463 -30.93 -26.40 22.05
C PHE A 463 -31.87 -26.54 23.25
N ILE A 464 -31.66 -27.53 24.13
CA ILE A 464 -32.58 -27.83 25.25
C ILE A 464 -32.22 -27.10 26.54
N GLU A 465 -30.99 -26.59 26.67
CA GLU A 465 -30.54 -25.85 27.90
C GLU A 465 -30.81 -24.35 27.89
N MET A 466 -31.21 -23.74 26.77
CA MET A 466 -31.48 -22.30 26.71
C MET A 466 -32.93 -21.88 27.00
N GLU A 467 -33.88 -22.82 27.14
CA GLU A 467 -35.29 -22.53 27.46
C GLU A 467 -35.65 -22.69 28.97
N SER A 468 -34.69 -22.96 29.84
CA SER A 468 -34.96 -23.19 31.25
C SER A 468 -34.44 -22.11 32.22
N GLU A 469 -34.03 -20.94 31.72
CA GLU A 469 -33.65 -19.75 32.52
C GLU A 469 -34.45 -18.52 32.06
N GLU A 470 -35.79 -18.54 32.13
CA GLU A 470 -36.68 -17.42 32.23
C GLU A 470 -37.60 -17.58 33.45
#